data_37e1f9054eedd589184a4f95828458a8
#
_entry.id   37e1f9054eedd589184a4f95828458a8
#
_cell.length_a   1.000
_cell.length_b   1.000
_cell.length_c   1.000
_cell.angle_alpha   90.00
_cell.angle_beta   90.00
_cell.angle_gamma   90.00
#
_symmetry.space_group_name_H-M   'P 1'
#
loop_
_entity.id
_entity.type
_entity.pdbx_description
1 polymer ?
#
loop_
_entity_poly.entity_id
_entity_poly.type
_entity_poly.pdbx_seq_one_letter_code
_entity_poly.pdbx_strand_id
1 'polypeptide(L)'
;KYAKEKGLTVIVTDHHLPADALPEADFVVNPNQHGDDFPSKALCGAGVMFYLLLATRSALREMGVYSRVPQPNLLTLIDLVALATIADVVPLDRNNRIIVTKGIERIRQNKLQSGLSALLKVAGRNCFDISATELAFSVAPRINAAGRLSTNDLGVYCLISADAPTAFDFAQKLEELNKERKVKEREMQQDALSSIGTLDDPEAPAICLYDPTWHSGIVGLVASRIKDSYYRPTIAFAPSTEEGREGEIKGSGRSINGIHLRDTLDLINKNHPGLILKFGGHSLAAGLTIKEKDLPVFEKAFKKAVLKNAPSGTFVKNTLVDGELAPSDFTMSVANAIDSIVWGPSFPEPIFANRFVVKNQKLLKDTHLKLDLEMDGVAVSAIWFRRKKPLPERAYLAYKICVNQWAGRRTLQLVIEDMEDEEERLL
;
A
#
# COMPACT_ATOMS: atom_id res chain seq x y z
N LYS A 1 25.08 15.78 -10.34
CA LYS A 1 26.35 15.95 -11.10
C LYS A 1 26.13 16.81 -12.35
N TYR A 2 25.39 16.34 -13.36
CA TYR A 2 25.19 17.08 -14.64
C TYR A 2 24.67 18.52 -14.43
N ALA A 3 23.70 18.73 -13.53
CA ALA A 3 23.21 20.08 -13.23
C ALA A 3 24.30 20.99 -12.61
N LYS A 4 25.16 20.43 -11.73
CA LYS A 4 26.32 21.15 -11.16
C LYS A 4 27.34 21.52 -12.23
N GLU A 5 27.64 20.62 -13.16
CA GLU A 5 28.53 20.88 -14.31
C GLU A 5 27.98 22.00 -15.22
N LYS A 6 26.65 22.22 -15.21
CA LYS A 6 26.00 23.35 -15.90
C LYS A 6 25.95 24.66 -15.07
N GLY A 7 26.54 24.68 -13.88
CA GLY A 7 26.58 25.86 -13.01
C GLY A 7 25.27 26.15 -12.27
N LEU A 8 24.35 25.15 -12.20
CA LEU A 8 23.09 25.31 -11.50
C LEU A 8 23.25 25.07 -9.99
N THR A 9 22.55 25.84 -9.18
CA THR A 9 22.34 25.52 -7.76
C THR A 9 21.37 24.38 -7.66
N VAL A 10 21.76 23.30 -6.99
CA VAL A 10 20.98 22.05 -6.88
C VAL A 10 20.51 21.84 -5.45
N ILE A 11 19.20 21.78 -5.27
CA ILE A 11 18.57 21.41 -4.00
C ILE A 11 17.86 20.07 -4.21
N VAL A 12 18.19 19.07 -3.41
CA VAL A 12 17.53 17.75 -3.43
C VAL A 12 16.61 17.64 -2.22
N THR A 13 15.36 17.28 -2.45
CA THR A 13 14.42 16.89 -1.40
C THR A 13 14.12 15.41 -1.55
N ASP A 14 14.25 14.62 -0.48
CA ASP A 14 14.02 13.17 -0.50
C ASP A 14 13.56 12.69 0.87
N HIS A 15 13.05 11.47 0.93
CA HIS A 15 12.62 10.81 2.15
C HIS A 15 13.10 9.35 2.24
N HIS A 16 13.75 8.84 1.21
CA HIS A 16 14.31 7.50 1.22
C HIS A 16 15.56 7.42 2.12
N LEU A 17 15.88 6.22 2.55
CA LEU A 17 17.17 5.98 3.22
C LEU A 17 18.30 6.35 2.24
N PRO A 18 19.22 7.22 2.63
CA PRO A 18 20.31 7.63 1.77
C PRO A 18 21.27 6.46 1.55
N ALA A 19 21.98 6.49 0.41
CA ALA A 19 23.15 5.66 0.20
C ALA A 19 24.34 6.19 1.03
N ASP A 20 25.43 5.41 1.09
CA ASP A 20 26.65 5.80 1.80
C ASP A 20 27.22 7.14 1.33
N ALA A 21 27.06 7.45 0.04
CA ALA A 21 27.41 8.75 -0.55
C ALA A 21 26.14 9.51 -0.96
N LEU A 22 26.02 10.76 -0.50
CA LEU A 22 24.95 11.65 -0.91
C LEU A 22 25.17 12.16 -2.35
N PRO A 23 24.08 12.55 -3.05
CA PRO A 23 24.20 13.15 -4.38
C PRO A 23 24.99 14.47 -4.33
N GLU A 24 25.73 14.77 -5.40
CA GLU A 24 26.43 16.05 -5.59
C GLU A 24 25.42 17.20 -5.76
N ALA A 25 24.96 17.75 -4.63
CA ALA A 25 24.02 18.87 -4.57
C ALA A 25 24.55 19.96 -3.62
N ASP A 26 24.04 21.18 -3.76
CA ASP A 26 24.39 22.27 -2.83
C ASP A 26 23.69 22.08 -1.49
N PHE A 27 22.46 21.56 -1.54
CA PHE A 27 21.66 21.26 -0.35
C PHE A 27 20.89 19.94 -0.55
N VAL A 28 20.86 19.13 0.49
CA VAL A 28 20.04 17.91 0.56
C VAL A 28 19.14 18.00 1.78
N VAL A 29 17.83 17.99 1.56
CA VAL A 29 16.80 18.02 2.61
C VAL A 29 16.15 16.65 2.67
N ASN A 30 16.58 15.83 3.61
CA ASN A 30 16.05 14.47 3.81
C ASN A 30 16.14 14.13 5.31
N PRO A 31 14.99 13.89 6.00
CA PRO A 31 14.98 13.59 7.43
C PRO A 31 15.69 12.27 7.78
N ASN A 32 15.98 11.43 6.80
CA ASN A 32 16.65 10.14 6.98
C ASN A 32 18.17 10.21 6.78
N GLN A 33 18.74 11.40 6.58
CA GLN A 33 20.19 11.55 6.55
C GLN A 33 20.81 11.20 7.90
N HIS A 34 22.04 10.68 7.86
CA HIS A 34 22.80 10.42 9.07
C HIS A 34 23.01 11.73 9.86
N GLY A 35 22.67 11.70 11.16
CA GLY A 35 22.81 12.86 12.05
C GLY A 35 21.68 13.89 11.96
N ASP A 36 20.68 13.69 11.09
CA ASP A 36 19.49 14.55 11.07
C ASP A 36 18.61 14.28 12.31
N ASP A 37 18.12 15.34 12.95
CA ASP A 37 17.35 15.28 14.20
C ASP A 37 15.85 15.53 14.01
N PHE A 38 15.36 15.65 12.75
CA PHE A 38 13.94 15.84 12.49
C PHE A 38 13.13 14.65 13.05
N PRO A 39 12.12 14.91 13.90
CA PRO A 39 11.50 13.85 14.70
C PRO A 39 10.65 12.85 13.91
N SER A 40 10.14 13.23 12.73
CA SER A 40 9.31 12.37 11.88
C SER A 40 10.15 11.82 10.72
N LYS A 41 10.67 10.61 10.90
CA LYS A 41 11.47 9.92 9.86
C LYS A 41 10.60 9.27 8.79
N ALA A 42 9.30 9.25 8.98
CA ALA A 42 8.33 8.59 8.12
C ALA A 42 7.62 9.54 7.13
N LEU A 43 8.11 10.75 6.90
CA LEU A 43 7.53 11.66 5.91
C LEU A 43 7.61 11.05 4.50
N CYS A 44 6.57 11.26 3.70
CA CYS A 44 6.66 11.07 2.24
C CYS A 44 7.36 12.27 1.58
N GLY A 45 7.75 12.16 0.32
CA GLY A 45 8.43 13.25 -0.41
C GLY A 45 7.65 14.57 -0.41
N ALA A 46 6.32 14.52 -0.58
CA ALA A 46 5.48 15.72 -0.48
C ALA A 46 5.44 16.30 0.95
N GLY A 47 5.56 15.45 1.98
CA GLY A 47 5.67 15.86 3.37
C GLY A 47 6.97 16.64 3.63
N VAL A 48 8.10 16.13 3.13
CA VAL A 48 9.40 16.83 3.20
C VAL A 48 9.31 18.20 2.52
N MET A 49 8.76 18.25 1.30
CA MET A 49 8.56 19.51 0.59
C MET A 49 7.64 20.46 1.36
N PHE A 50 6.58 19.97 1.97
CA PHE A 50 5.66 20.79 2.75
C PHE A 50 6.36 21.44 3.95
N TYR A 51 7.21 20.71 4.69
CA TYR A 51 8.02 21.27 5.77
C TYR A 51 9.06 22.28 5.27
N LEU A 52 9.69 22.02 4.14
CA LEU A 52 10.59 23.00 3.50
C LEU A 52 9.85 24.30 3.16
N LEU A 53 8.63 24.20 2.60
CA LEU A 53 7.79 25.39 2.32
C LEU A 53 7.38 26.13 3.59
N LEU A 54 7.08 25.42 4.69
CA LEU A 54 6.78 26.02 5.99
C LEU A 54 8.00 26.80 6.54
N ALA A 55 9.17 26.20 6.50
CA ALA A 55 10.43 26.83 6.93
C ALA A 55 10.77 28.04 6.06
N THR A 56 10.69 27.91 4.74
CA THR A 56 10.90 29.01 3.78
C THR A 56 9.94 30.17 4.06
N ARG A 57 8.67 29.89 4.27
CA ARG A 57 7.68 30.91 4.63
C ARG A 57 8.03 31.62 5.94
N SER A 58 8.53 30.90 6.95
CA SER A 58 8.97 31.50 8.21
C SER A 58 10.15 32.45 8.00
N ALA A 59 11.18 31.99 7.30
CA ALA A 59 12.36 32.82 6.98
C ALA A 59 11.98 34.08 6.19
N LEU A 60 11.14 33.97 5.17
CA LEU A 60 10.65 35.11 4.40
C LEU A 60 9.84 36.11 5.24
N ARG A 61 9.12 35.63 6.25
CA ARG A 61 8.40 36.48 7.21
C ARG A 61 9.41 37.27 8.08
N GLU A 62 10.42 36.62 8.60
CA GLU A 62 11.50 37.26 9.39
C GLU A 62 12.26 38.28 8.58
N MET A 63 12.47 38.04 7.30
CA MET A 63 13.09 39.00 6.32
C MET A 63 12.14 40.15 5.95
N GLY A 64 10.90 40.20 6.43
CA GLY A 64 9.93 41.26 6.14
C GLY A 64 9.34 41.24 4.74
N VAL A 65 9.51 40.15 3.97
CA VAL A 65 9.01 40.05 2.58
C VAL A 65 7.49 40.22 2.54
N TYR A 66 6.77 39.68 3.51
CA TYR A 66 5.30 39.73 3.56
C TYR A 66 4.72 41.08 4.00
N SER A 67 5.56 42.08 4.27
CA SER A 67 5.11 43.47 4.36
C SER A 67 4.78 44.07 2.98
N ARG A 68 5.26 43.44 1.89
CA ARG A 68 5.10 43.91 0.49
C ARG A 68 4.25 43.00 -0.37
N VAL A 69 4.16 41.69 -0.04
CA VAL A 69 3.42 40.71 -0.79
C VAL A 69 2.54 39.86 0.19
N PRO A 70 1.39 39.35 -0.24
CA PRO A 70 0.56 38.50 0.61
C PRO A 70 1.30 37.21 1.00
N GLN A 71 1.20 36.84 2.29
CA GLN A 71 1.74 35.57 2.77
C GLN A 71 0.90 34.40 2.25
N PRO A 72 1.51 33.38 1.62
CA PRO A 72 0.77 32.22 1.11
C PRO A 72 0.20 31.36 2.24
N ASN A 73 -1.04 30.92 2.07
CA ASN A 73 -1.65 29.95 2.96
C ASN A 73 -1.29 28.53 2.54
N LEU A 74 -0.23 27.95 3.11
CA LEU A 74 0.24 26.60 2.76
C LEU A 74 -0.75 25.49 3.17
N LEU A 75 -1.69 25.74 4.07
CA LEU A 75 -2.73 24.78 4.39
C LEU A 75 -3.65 24.47 3.21
N THR A 76 -3.63 25.29 2.15
CA THR A 76 -4.34 24.98 0.91
C THR A 76 -3.77 23.78 0.16
N LEU A 77 -2.57 23.32 0.52
CA LEU A 77 -1.89 22.16 -0.08
C LEU A 77 -2.00 20.89 0.78
N ILE A 78 -2.59 20.97 1.97
CA ILE A 78 -2.57 19.86 2.94
C ILE A 78 -3.35 18.62 2.46
N ASP A 79 -4.34 18.80 1.60
CA ASP A 79 -5.08 17.72 0.95
C ASP A 79 -4.19 16.90 0.00
N LEU A 80 -3.29 17.55 -0.75
CA LEU A 80 -2.29 16.86 -1.60
C LEU A 80 -1.23 16.15 -0.77
N VAL A 81 -0.78 16.77 0.34
CA VAL A 81 0.19 16.14 1.24
C VAL A 81 -0.42 14.91 1.92
N ALA A 82 -1.68 14.99 2.31
CA ALA A 82 -2.42 13.85 2.86
C ALA A 82 -2.55 12.72 1.84
N LEU A 83 -2.95 13.05 0.60
CA LEU A 83 -3.02 12.08 -0.49
C LEU A 83 -1.66 11.40 -0.73
N ALA A 84 -0.58 12.18 -0.81
CA ALA A 84 0.77 11.65 -1.01
C ALA A 84 1.22 10.75 0.14
N THR A 85 0.96 11.15 1.40
CA THR A 85 1.28 10.35 2.60
C THR A 85 0.60 8.98 2.56
N ILE A 86 -0.66 8.94 2.16
CA ILE A 86 -1.43 7.69 2.03
C ILE A 86 -0.99 6.88 0.80
N ALA A 87 -0.77 7.54 -0.34
CA ALA A 87 -0.40 6.86 -1.59
C ALA A 87 0.99 6.21 -1.55
N ASP A 88 1.90 6.80 -0.81
CA ASP A 88 3.28 6.34 -0.62
C ASP A 88 3.40 5.23 0.43
N VAL A 89 2.32 4.97 1.18
CA VAL A 89 2.23 3.89 2.19
C VAL A 89 3.28 4.03 3.30
N VAL A 90 3.68 5.25 3.62
CA VAL A 90 4.62 5.54 4.71
C VAL A 90 4.00 5.27 6.08
N PRO A 91 4.81 4.93 7.11
CA PRO A 91 4.32 4.76 8.47
C PRO A 91 3.51 5.97 8.96
N LEU A 92 2.35 5.72 9.55
CA LEU A 92 1.49 6.75 10.11
C LEU A 92 1.91 7.08 11.55
N ASP A 93 3.07 7.71 11.71
CA ASP A 93 3.48 8.29 12.97
C ASP A 93 2.52 9.43 13.38
N ARG A 94 2.74 10.01 14.55
CA ARG A 94 1.88 11.09 15.05
C ARG A 94 1.81 12.27 14.08
N ASN A 95 2.92 12.63 13.45
CA ASN A 95 2.99 13.76 12.52
C ASN A 95 2.19 13.47 11.25
N ASN A 96 2.40 12.31 10.62
CA ASN A 96 1.67 11.91 9.43
C ASN A 96 0.17 11.78 9.68
N ARG A 97 -0.24 11.26 10.85
CA ARG A 97 -1.67 11.23 11.22
C ARG A 97 -2.29 12.61 11.32
N ILE A 98 -1.58 13.60 11.88
CA ILE A 98 -2.04 14.99 11.93
C ILE A 98 -2.22 15.55 10.52
N ILE A 99 -1.23 15.36 9.65
CA ILE A 99 -1.26 15.80 8.25
C ILE A 99 -2.46 15.18 7.52
N VAL A 100 -2.61 13.85 7.60
CA VAL A 100 -3.70 13.14 6.91
C VAL A 100 -5.06 13.54 7.47
N THR A 101 -5.22 13.65 8.79
CA THR A 101 -6.47 14.12 9.40
C THR A 101 -6.85 15.50 8.89
N LYS A 102 -5.91 16.45 8.90
CA LYS A 102 -6.17 17.83 8.42
C LYS A 102 -6.46 17.88 6.92
N GLY A 103 -5.80 17.06 6.14
CA GLY A 103 -6.10 16.92 4.70
C GLY A 103 -7.50 16.37 4.45
N ILE A 104 -7.90 15.31 5.14
CA ILE A 104 -9.24 14.72 5.05
C ILE A 104 -10.30 15.71 5.51
N GLU A 105 -10.10 16.41 6.63
CA GLU A 105 -11.01 17.46 7.10
C GLU A 105 -11.24 18.55 6.03
N ARG A 106 -10.15 18.96 5.36
CA ARG A 106 -10.22 19.96 4.29
C ARG A 106 -10.97 19.42 3.06
N ILE A 107 -10.73 18.17 2.67
CA ILE A 107 -11.45 17.51 1.57
C ILE A 107 -12.95 17.44 1.89
N ARG A 108 -13.31 17.01 3.11
CA ARG A 108 -14.71 16.92 3.58
C ARG A 108 -15.43 18.28 3.63
N GLN A 109 -14.69 19.37 3.76
CA GLN A 109 -15.22 20.73 3.65
C GLN A 109 -15.36 21.22 2.20
N ASN A 110 -15.12 20.37 1.21
CA ASN A 110 -15.10 20.72 -0.22
C ASN A 110 -14.09 21.84 -0.55
N LYS A 111 -12.99 21.92 0.19
CA LYS A 111 -11.89 22.90 0.00
C LYS A 111 -10.65 22.25 -0.59
N LEU A 112 -10.83 21.33 -1.54
CA LEU A 112 -9.76 20.53 -2.14
C LEU A 112 -9.29 21.10 -3.47
N GLN A 113 -8.11 20.67 -3.92
CA GLN A 113 -7.57 21.03 -5.23
C GLN A 113 -8.43 20.44 -6.36
N SER A 114 -8.49 21.14 -7.50
CA SER A 114 -9.31 20.75 -8.66
C SER A 114 -9.00 19.35 -9.17
N GLY A 115 -7.69 18.97 -9.21
CA GLY A 115 -7.28 17.63 -9.63
C GLY A 115 -7.75 16.53 -8.70
N LEU A 116 -7.67 16.75 -7.38
CA LEU A 116 -8.16 15.79 -6.40
C LEU A 116 -9.69 15.65 -6.46
N SER A 117 -10.40 16.78 -6.66
CA SER A 117 -11.85 16.78 -6.89
C SER A 117 -12.24 15.95 -8.11
N ALA A 118 -11.52 16.12 -9.22
CA ALA A 118 -11.72 15.37 -10.44
C ALA A 118 -11.47 13.86 -10.26
N LEU A 119 -10.40 13.49 -9.55
CA LEU A 119 -10.08 12.09 -9.24
C LEU A 119 -11.15 11.43 -8.37
N LEU A 120 -11.68 12.13 -7.36
CA LEU A 120 -12.81 11.64 -6.55
C LEU A 120 -14.04 11.42 -7.41
N LYS A 121 -14.35 12.34 -8.30
CA LYS A 121 -15.51 12.26 -9.20
C LYS A 121 -15.42 11.05 -10.13
N VAL A 122 -14.30 10.83 -10.82
CA VAL A 122 -14.12 9.65 -11.69
C VAL A 122 -14.06 8.35 -10.90
N ALA A 123 -13.65 8.39 -9.62
CA ALA A 123 -13.70 7.27 -8.70
C ALA A 123 -15.12 6.96 -8.18
N GLY A 124 -16.11 7.80 -8.47
CA GLY A 124 -17.46 7.68 -7.92
C GLY A 124 -17.51 7.89 -6.41
N ARG A 125 -16.63 8.74 -5.86
CA ARG A 125 -16.53 9.02 -4.43
C ARG A 125 -17.01 10.43 -4.11
N ASN A 126 -17.68 10.53 -2.94
CA ASN A 126 -18.11 11.81 -2.42
C ASN A 126 -17.03 12.39 -1.50
N CYS A 127 -16.67 13.66 -1.68
CA CYS A 127 -15.67 14.30 -0.84
C CYS A 127 -16.11 14.42 0.63
N PHE A 128 -17.42 14.53 0.91
CA PHE A 128 -17.94 14.70 2.28
C PHE A 128 -17.77 13.48 3.19
N ASP A 129 -17.64 12.27 2.59
CA ASP A 129 -17.54 11.01 3.32
C ASP A 129 -16.16 10.34 3.15
N ILE A 130 -15.20 11.04 2.55
CA ILE A 130 -13.89 10.45 2.22
C ILE A 130 -13.13 10.04 3.47
N SER A 131 -12.48 8.89 3.42
CA SER A 131 -11.59 8.34 4.46
C SER A 131 -10.18 8.12 3.93
N ALA A 132 -9.22 7.82 4.81
CA ALA A 132 -7.87 7.42 4.43
C ALA A 132 -7.89 6.16 3.54
N THR A 133 -8.75 5.20 3.87
CA THR A 133 -8.96 3.97 3.08
C THR A 133 -9.42 4.29 1.66
N GLU A 134 -10.32 5.23 1.48
CA GLU A 134 -10.79 5.63 0.15
C GLU A 134 -9.74 6.38 -0.64
N LEU A 135 -8.92 7.22 0.00
CA LEU A 135 -7.75 7.81 -0.65
C LEU A 135 -6.77 6.73 -1.11
N ALA A 136 -6.48 5.73 -0.26
CA ALA A 136 -5.58 4.62 -0.55
C ALA A 136 -6.06 3.73 -1.70
N PHE A 137 -7.34 3.36 -1.72
CA PHE A 137 -7.87 2.33 -2.62
C PHE A 137 -8.72 2.86 -3.77
N SER A 138 -9.17 4.12 -3.69
CA SER A 138 -9.94 4.73 -4.76
C SER A 138 -9.16 5.80 -5.52
N VAL A 139 -8.36 6.66 -4.87
CA VAL A 139 -7.65 7.77 -5.53
C VAL A 139 -6.23 7.39 -5.94
N ALA A 140 -5.40 6.97 -4.99
CA ALA A 140 -3.99 6.67 -5.22
C ALA A 140 -3.74 5.66 -6.36
N PRO A 141 -4.54 4.57 -6.55
CA PRO A 141 -4.32 3.62 -7.63
C PRO A 141 -4.45 4.20 -9.03
N ARG A 142 -5.24 5.28 -9.21
CA ARG A 142 -5.40 5.97 -10.49
C ARG A 142 -4.15 6.73 -10.87
N ILE A 143 -3.57 7.46 -9.92
CA ILE A 143 -2.29 8.17 -10.10
C ILE A 143 -1.17 7.16 -10.36
N ASN A 144 -1.08 6.11 -9.54
CA ASN A 144 -0.05 5.09 -9.64
C ASN A 144 -0.13 4.26 -10.94
N ALA A 145 -1.31 4.16 -11.56
CA ALA A 145 -1.47 3.43 -12.83
C ALA A 145 -0.70 4.08 -13.97
N ALA A 146 -0.59 5.42 -14.00
CA ALA A 146 0.18 6.14 -15.00
C ALA A 146 1.66 5.70 -14.98
N GLY A 147 2.31 5.70 -13.81
CA GLY A 147 3.71 5.29 -13.68
C GLY A 147 3.97 3.78 -13.93
N ARG A 148 2.91 2.96 -13.98
CA ARG A 148 3.03 1.52 -14.29
C ARG A 148 2.88 1.20 -15.75
N LEU A 149 2.02 1.93 -16.48
CA LEU A 149 1.64 1.65 -17.86
C LEU A 149 2.03 2.76 -18.85
N SER A 150 2.39 3.94 -18.37
CA SER A 150 2.69 5.11 -19.16
C SER A 150 3.75 5.97 -18.46
N THR A 151 3.57 7.29 -18.43
CA THR A 151 4.42 8.25 -17.75
C THR A 151 3.72 8.86 -16.53
N ASN A 152 4.47 9.25 -15.52
CA ASN A 152 3.93 9.87 -14.31
C ASN A 152 3.35 11.29 -14.56
N ASP A 153 3.63 11.90 -15.70
CA ASP A 153 3.27 13.28 -16.01
C ASP A 153 1.77 13.53 -15.95
N LEU A 154 0.96 12.54 -16.38
CA LEU A 154 -0.51 12.65 -16.34
C LEU A 154 -1.04 12.89 -14.93
N GLY A 155 -0.47 12.21 -13.93
CA GLY A 155 -0.81 12.41 -12.53
C GLY A 155 -0.44 13.80 -12.04
N VAL A 156 0.74 14.30 -12.43
CA VAL A 156 1.19 15.65 -12.10
C VAL A 156 0.27 16.69 -12.74
N TYR A 157 0.03 16.61 -14.05
CA TYR A 157 -0.84 17.56 -14.76
C TYR A 157 -2.26 17.57 -14.19
N CYS A 158 -2.80 16.42 -13.81
CA CYS A 158 -4.09 16.34 -13.14
C CYS A 158 -4.10 17.16 -11.84
N LEU A 159 -3.10 16.92 -10.96
CA LEU A 159 -3.07 17.53 -9.63
C LEU A 159 -2.74 19.03 -9.62
N ILE A 160 -1.96 19.53 -10.59
CA ILE A 160 -1.61 20.96 -10.69
C ILE A 160 -2.60 21.78 -11.54
N SER A 161 -3.56 21.14 -12.22
CA SER A 161 -4.56 21.85 -13.04
C SER A 161 -5.40 22.79 -12.18
N ALA A 162 -5.39 24.07 -12.54
CA ALA A 162 -6.14 25.10 -11.84
C ALA A 162 -7.65 25.06 -12.17
N ASP A 163 -8.01 24.74 -13.42
CA ASP A 163 -9.39 24.67 -13.86
C ASP A 163 -9.96 23.26 -13.80
N ALA A 164 -11.25 23.15 -13.47
CA ALA A 164 -11.92 21.88 -13.28
C ALA A 164 -12.11 21.04 -14.57
N PRO A 165 -12.39 21.61 -15.75
CA PRO A 165 -12.47 20.84 -17.00
C PRO A 165 -11.16 20.13 -17.34
N THR A 166 -10.04 20.85 -17.38
CA THR A 166 -8.71 20.28 -17.67
C THR A 166 -8.32 19.19 -16.65
N ALA A 167 -8.55 19.45 -15.35
CA ALA A 167 -8.33 18.46 -14.30
C ALA A 167 -9.17 17.19 -14.53
N PHE A 168 -10.41 17.34 -14.96
CA PHE A 168 -11.31 16.21 -15.22
C PHE A 168 -10.87 15.37 -16.42
N ASP A 169 -10.41 16.01 -17.50
CA ASP A 169 -9.89 15.29 -18.68
C ASP A 169 -8.67 14.43 -18.33
N PHE A 170 -7.74 14.95 -17.51
CA PHE A 170 -6.62 14.15 -17.01
C PHE A 170 -7.08 13.03 -16.07
N ALA A 171 -8.03 13.29 -15.19
CA ALA A 171 -8.56 12.28 -14.28
C ALA A 171 -9.27 11.14 -15.05
N GLN A 172 -9.94 11.42 -16.15
CA GLN A 172 -10.53 10.38 -17.02
C GLN A 172 -9.46 9.49 -17.66
N LYS A 173 -8.38 10.07 -18.18
CA LYS A 173 -7.24 9.31 -18.73
C LYS A 173 -6.60 8.40 -17.65
N LEU A 174 -6.44 8.92 -16.43
CA LEU A 174 -5.95 8.14 -15.30
C LEU A 174 -6.90 6.99 -14.91
N GLU A 175 -8.21 7.20 -15.01
CA GLU A 175 -9.20 6.14 -14.80
C GLU A 175 -9.13 5.05 -15.87
N GLU A 176 -8.91 5.41 -17.13
CA GLU A 176 -8.74 4.46 -18.23
C GLU A 176 -7.49 3.59 -18.01
N LEU A 177 -6.34 4.21 -17.71
CA LEU A 177 -5.12 3.49 -17.36
C LEU A 177 -5.30 2.57 -16.14
N ASN A 178 -6.02 3.02 -15.13
CA ASN A 178 -6.30 2.21 -13.94
C ASN A 178 -7.21 1.01 -14.25
N LYS A 179 -8.19 1.16 -15.16
CA LYS A 179 -9.01 0.04 -15.66
C LYS A 179 -8.16 -0.96 -16.44
N GLU A 180 -7.33 -0.49 -17.36
CA GLU A 180 -6.39 -1.33 -18.11
C GLU A 180 -5.44 -2.10 -17.17
N ARG A 181 -4.83 -1.41 -16.19
CA ARG A 181 -3.99 -2.04 -15.18
C ARG A 181 -4.73 -3.15 -14.43
N LYS A 182 -6.00 -2.92 -14.01
CA LYS A 182 -6.80 -3.93 -13.30
C LYS A 182 -7.11 -5.16 -14.14
N VAL A 183 -7.32 -4.99 -15.44
CA VAL A 183 -7.51 -6.12 -16.37
C VAL A 183 -6.24 -6.94 -16.46
N LYS A 184 -5.11 -6.30 -16.78
CA LYS A 184 -3.80 -6.97 -16.88
C LYS A 184 -3.39 -7.63 -15.55
N GLU A 185 -3.61 -6.97 -14.40
CA GLU A 185 -3.35 -7.56 -13.08
C GLU A 185 -4.15 -8.85 -12.86
N ARG A 186 -5.43 -8.87 -13.28
CA ARG A 186 -6.29 -10.05 -13.13
C ARG A 186 -5.84 -11.19 -14.03
N GLU A 187 -5.54 -10.91 -15.28
CA GLU A 187 -5.03 -11.90 -16.24
C GLU A 187 -3.72 -12.52 -15.73
N MET A 188 -2.73 -11.70 -15.41
CA MET A 188 -1.45 -12.16 -14.86
C MET A 188 -1.62 -12.92 -13.53
N GLN A 189 -2.58 -12.54 -12.69
CA GLN A 189 -2.89 -13.29 -11.45
C GLN A 189 -3.48 -14.67 -11.76
N GLN A 190 -4.35 -14.80 -12.76
CA GLN A 190 -4.91 -16.09 -13.18
C GLN A 190 -3.82 -17.01 -13.74
N ASP A 191 -2.93 -16.47 -14.58
CA ASP A 191 -1.79 -17.21 -15.13
C ASP A 191 -0.87 -17.71 -14.01
N ALA A 192 -0.56 -16.82 -13.03
CA ALA A 192 0.25 -17.16 -11.87
C ALA A 192 -0.38 -18.28 -11.03
N LEU A 193 -1.67 -18.23 -10.77
CA LEU A 193 -2.40 -19.27 -10.01
C LEU A 193 -2.42 -20.59 -10.77
N SER A 194 -2.59 -20.57 -12.08
CA SER A 194 -2.53 -21.76 -12.94
C SER A 194 -1.14 -22.40 -12.90
N SER A 195 -0.09 -21.59 -12.97
CA SER A 195 1.31 -22.07 -12.90
C SER A 195 1.61 -22.67 -11.52
N ILE A 196 1.14 -22.07 -10.42
CA ILE A 196 1.34 -22.60 -9.06
C ILE A 196 0.60 -23.94 -8.87
N GLY A 197 -0.60 -24.09 -9.44
CA GLY A 197 -1.35 -25.35 -9.37
C GLY A 197 -0.65 -26.54 -10.03
N THR A 198 0.41 -26.30 -10.81
CA THR A 198 1.28 -27.31 -11.43
C THR A 198 2.63 -27.45 -10.73
N LEU A 199 2.90 -26.73 -9.64
CA LEU A 199 4.14 -26.87 -8.89
C LEU A 199 4.18 -28.20 -8.12
N ASP A 200 5.34 -28.87 -8.19
CA ASP A 200 5.56 -30.16 -7.54
C ASP A 200 5.58 -30.11 -6.01
N ASP A 201 5.64 -28.89 -5.41
CA ASP A 201 5.77 -28.71 -3.98
C ASP A 201 4.86 -27.58 -3.46
N PRO A 202 3.65 -27.93 -2.97
CA PRO A 202 2.72 -26.97 -2.37
C PRO A 202 3.27 -26.31 -1.06
N GLU A 203 4.23 -26.96 -0.41
CA GLU A 203 4.87 -26.50 0.85
C GLU A 203 6.16 -25.72 0.58
N ALA A 204 6.45 -25.38 -0.67
CA ALA A 204 7.64 -24.62 -1.03
C ALA A 204 7.77 -23.35 -0.14
N PRO A 205 8.96 -23.10 0.44
CA PRO A 205 9.17 -22.00 1.38
C PRO A 205 9.13 -20.62 0.71
N ALA A 206 9.22 -20.58 -0.60
CA ALA A 206 9.20 -19.35 -1.41
C ALA A 206 8.71 -19.66 -2.83
N ILE A 207 8.14 -18.66 -3.48
CA ILE A 207 7.55 -18.78 -4.82
C ILE A 207 8.27 -17.85 -5.78
N CYS A 208 8.73 -18.39 -6.92
CA CYS A 208 9.20 -17.63 -8.07
C CYS A 208 8.28 -17.87 -9.24
N LEU A 209 7.88 -16.81 -9.92
CA LEU A 209 6.99 -16.86 -11.09
C LEU A 209 7.58 -16.05 -12.22
N TYR A 210 7.45 -16.52 -13.42
CA TYR A 210 7.87 -15.83 -14.63
C TYR A 210 6.95 -16.18 -15.79
N ASP A 211 6.61 -15.20 -16.57
CA ASP A 211 5.98 -15.39 -17.87
C ASP A 211 6.51 -14.33 -18.84
N PRO A 212 6.89 -14.70 -20.08
CA PRO A 212 7.43 -13.77 -21.06
C PRO A 212 6.42 -12.73 -21.55
N THR A 213 5.13 -12.93 -21.31
CA THR A 213 4.06 -11.99 -21.68
C THR A 213 3.73 -10.99 -20.58
N TRP A 214 4.27 -11.16 -19.38
CA TRP A 214 3.93 -10.30 -18.25
C TRP A 214 4.55 -8.91 -18.36
N HIS A 215 3.83 -7.95 -17.80
CA HIS A 215 4.25 -6.56 -17.79
C HIS A 215 5.05 -6.22 -16.53
N SER A 216 6.28 -5.71 -16.71
CA SER A 216 7.21 -5.39 -15.60
C SER A 216 6.64 -4.39 -14.55
N GLY A 217 5.77 -3.46 -14.96
CA GLY A 217 5.11 -2.52 -14.06
C GLY A 217 4.01 -3.14 -13.16
N ILE A 218 3.60 -4.40 -13.43
CA ILE A 218 2.48 -5.08 -12.74
C ILE A 218 2.95 -6.25 -11.89
N VAL A 219 4.09 -6.87 -12.18
CA VAL A 219 4.60 -8.05 -11.46
C VAL A 219 4.62 -7.88 -9.92
N GLY A 220 4.88 -6.68 -9.43
CA GLY A 220 4.85 -6.40 -7.98
C GLY A 220 3.46 -6.50 -7.35
N LEU A 221 2.39 -6.25 -8.11
CA LEU A 221 1.01 -6.46 -7.67
C LEU A 221 0.66 -7.94 -7.65
N VAL A 222 1.09 -8.67 -8.70
CA VAL A 222 0.92 -10.13 -8.77
C VAL A 222 1.66 -10.80 -7.61
N ALA A 223 2.93 -10.47 -7.38
CA ALA A 223 3.70 -10.99 -6.25
C ALA A 223 3.01 -10.75 -4.91
N SER A 224 2.40 -9.57 -4.71
CA SER A 224 1.64 -9.27 -3.49
C SER A 224 0.42 -10.18 -3.34
N ARG A 225 -0.36 -10.39 -4.43
CA ARG A 225 -1.55 -11.24 -4.40
C ARG A 225 -1.21 -12.70 -4.09
N ILE A 226 -0.16 -13.21 -4.72
CA ILE A 226 0.29 -14.60 -4.50
C ILE A 226 0.82 -14.76 -3.07
N LYS A 227 1.66 -13.82 -2.61
CA LYS A 227 2.15 -13.80 -1.22
C LYS A 227 0.98 -13.81 -0.22
N ASP A 228 -0.07 -13.01 -0.43
CA ASP A 228 -1.23 -12.96 0.46
C ASP A 228 -2.05 -14.26 0.43
N SER A 229 -2.13 -14.93 -0.73
CA SER A 229 -2.90 -16.18 -0.90
C SER A 229 -2.20 -17.40 -0.30
N TYR A 230 -0.88 -17.49 -0.44
CA TYR A 230 -0.09 -18.66 -0.02
C TYR A 230 0.72 -18.42 1.25
N TYR A 231 0.77 -17.19 1.73
CA TYR A 231 1.60 -16.75 2.85
C TYR A 231 3.06 -17.21 2.72
N ARG A 232 3.65 -16.94 1.55
CA ARG A 232 5.05 -17.27 1.20
C ARG A 232 5.73 -16.08 0.55
N PRO A 233 7.02 -15.80 0.84
CA PRO A 233 7.79 -14.84 0.07
C PRO A 233 7.69 -15.16 -1.42
N THR A 234 7.32 -14.17 -2.22
CA THR A 234 7.03 -14.37 -3.65
C THR A 234 7.78 -13.34 -4.48
N ILE A 235 8.44 -13.77 -5.53
CA ILE A 235 9.04 -12.93 -6.55
C ILE A 235 8.41 -13.26 -7.89
N ALA A 236 7.84 -12.25 -8.55
CA ALA A 236 7.31 -12.37 -9.91
C ALA A 236 8.21 -11.60 -10.87
N PHE A 237 8.56 -12.22 -11.98
CA PHE A 237 9.45 -11.69 -13.02
C PHE A 237 8.70 -11.43 -14.32
N ALA A 238 9.18 -10.43 -15.06
CA ALA A 238 8.80 -10.15 -16.45
C ALA A 238 10.05 -9.78 -17.25
N PRO A 239 10.01 -9.85 -18.59
CA PRO A 239 11.09 -9.38 -19.43
C PRO A 239 11.45 -7.93 -19.17
N SER A 240 12.73 -7.58 -19.24
CA SER A 240 13.16 -6.18 -19.23
C SER A 240 12.69 -5.50 -20.51
N THR A 241 12.06 -4.33 -20.36
CA THR A 241 11.64 -3.48 -21.50
C THR A 241 12.68 -2.41 -21.83
N GLU A 242 13.84 -2.40 -21.16
CA GLU A 242 14.93 -1.46 -21.41
C GLU A 242 15.73 -1.88 -22.63
N GLU A 243 16.00 -0.93 -23.53
CA GLU A 243 16.80 -1.13 -24.71
C GLU A 243 18.23 -1.60 -24.34
N GLY A 244 18.75 -2.60 -25.05
CA GLY A 244 20.08 -3.20 -24.80
C GLY A 244 20.15 -4.16 -23.62
N ARG A 245 18.99 -4.61 -23.09
CA ARG A 245 18.92 -5.58 -21.97
C ARG A 245 18.12 -6.83 -22.32
N GLU A 246 18.28 -7.29 -23.57
CA GLU A 246 17.67 -8.52 -24.05
C GLU A 246 18.16 -9.72 -23.24
N GLY A 247 17.24 -10.59 -22.85
CA GLY A 247 17.54 -11.76 -22.01
C GLY A 247 17.71 -11.45 -20.51
N GLU A 248 17.48 -10.20 -20.09
CA GLU A 248 17.32 -9.85 -18.67
C GLU A 248 15.85 -9.87 -18.28
N ILE A 249 15.56 -10.34 -17.06
CA ILE A 249 14.23 -10.31 -16.46
C ILE A 249 14.27 -9.49 -15.16
N LYS A 250 13.24 -8.66 -14.99
CA LYS A 250 13.06 -7.83 -13.79
C LYS A 250 12.08 -8.51 -12.86
N GLY A 251 12.52 -8.74 -11.63
CA GLY A 251 11.72 -9.31 -10.56
C GLY A 251 11.24 -8.26 -9.57
N SER A 252 10.01 -8.40 -9.11
CA SER A 252 9.48 -7.65 -7.99
C SER A 252 9.04 -8.63 -6.90
N GLY A 253 9.70 -8.55 -5.76
CA GLY A 253 9.47 -9.44 -4.62
C GLY A 253 8.59 -8.81 -3.55
N ARG A 254 7.81 -9.66 -2.90
CA ARG A 254 7.03 -9.35 -1.70
C ARG A 254 7.26 -10.43 -0.66
N SER A 255 7.45 -10.02 0.59
CA SER A 255 7.75 -10.93 1.70
C SER A 255 6.65 -10.95 2.75
N ILE A 256 6.74 -11.93 3.62
CA ILE A 256 5.92 -12.10 4.82
C ILE A 256 6.71 -11.64 6.06
N ASN A 257 6.02 -11.45 7.16
CA ASN A 257 6.67 -11.14 8.44
C ASN A 257 7.67 -12.25 8.82
N GLY A 258 8.80 -11.86 9.39
CA GLY A 258 9.88 -12.78 9.76
C GLY A 258 10.92 -13.04 8.66
N ILE A 259 10.66 -12.69 7.39
CA ILE A 259 11.61 -12.82 6.28
C ILE A 259 12.00 -11.45 5.73
N HIS A 260 13.23 -11.02 5.98
CA HIS A 260 13.77 -9.77 5.43
C HIS A 260 14.25 -9.98 3.98
N LEU A 261 13.46 -9.53 3.01
CA LEU A 261 13.68 -9.85 1.59
C LEU A 261 15.00 -9.32 1.05
N ARG A 262 15.36 -8.06 1.36
CA ARG A 262 16.63 -7.46 0.92
C ARG A 262 17.83 -8.27 1.43
N ASP A 263 17.83 -8.66 2.70
CA ASP A 263 18.92 -9.43 3.31
C ASP A 263 18.98 -10.85 2.72
N THR A 264 17.82 -11.41 2.39
CA THR A 264 17.73 -12.69 1.68
C THR A 264 18.38 -12.59 0.28
N LEU A 265 18.12 -11.50 -0.46
CA LEU A 265 18.76 -11.26 -1.76
C LEU A 265 20.27 -11.00 -1.63
N ASP A 266 20.69 -10.28 -0.59
CA ASP A 266 22.11 -10.04 -0.30
C ASP A 266 22.84 -11.34 0.03
N LEU A 267 22.23 -12.23 0.80
CA LEU A 267 22.76 -13.56 1.09
C LEU A 267 22.92 -14.39 -0.21
N ILE A 268 21.93 -14.33 -1.11
CA ILE A 268 22.04 -15.03 -2.41
C ILE A 268 23.17 -14.43 -3.23
N ASN A 269 23.27 -13.11 -3.31
CA ASN A 269 24.31 -12.42 -4.08
C ASN A 269 25.72 -12.75 -3.59
N LYS A 270 25.90 -12.86 -2.26
CA LYS A 270 27.17 -13.27 -1.65
C LYS A 270 27.54 -14.74 -1.95
N ASN A 271 26.55 -15.64 -1.93
CA ASN A 271 26.78 -17.07 -2.14
C ASN A 271 26.88 -17.45 -3.62
N HIS A 272 26.31 -16.62 -4.53
CA HIS A 272 26.26 -16.83 -5.97
C HIS A 272 26.65 -15.54 -6.70
N PRO A 273 27.94 -15.15 -6.69
CA PRO A 273 28.38 -13.91 -7.34
C PRO A 273 28.01 -13.89 -8.82
N GLY A 274 27.38 -12.78 -9.27
CA GLY A 274 26.96 -12.57 -10.66
C GLY A 274 25.60 -13.19 -11.03
N LEU A 275 24.93 -13.93 -10.13
CA LEU A 275 23.58 -14.44 -10.34
C LEU A 275 22.55 -13.31 -10.33
N ILE A 276 22.70 -12.34 -9.45
CA ILE A 276 21.86 -11.13 -9.39
C ILE A 276 22.67 -9.98 -9.99
N LEU A 277 22.15 -9.37 -11.06
CA LEU A 277 22.80 -8.25 -11.73
C LEU A 277 22.63 -6.94 -10.96
N LYS A 278 21.43 -6.74 -10.39
CA LYS A 278 21.07 -5.58 -9.58
C LYS A 278 19.95 -5.97 -8.63
N PHE A 279 19.96 -5.46 -7.42
CA PHE A 279 18.85 -5.55 -6.49
C PHE A 279 18.80 -4.36 -5.54
N GLY A 280 17.64 -4.15 -4.93
CA GLY A 280 17.41 -3.13 -3.91
C GLY A 280 16.03 -3.23 -3.32
N GLY A 281 15.80 -2.57 -2.20
CA GLY A 281 14.51 -2.58 -1.52
C GLY A 281 14.64 -2.64 -0.01
N HIS A 282 13.58 -3.12 0.64
CA HIS A 282 13.41 -3.15 2.08
C HIS A 282 13.03 -4.57 2.56
N SER A 283 12.67 -4.69 3.83
CA SER A 283 12.31 -5.97 4.45
C SER A 283 11.17 -6.71 3.73
N LEU A 284 10.09 -6.01 3.38
CA LEU A 284 8.88 -6.63 2.83
C LEU A 284 8.73 -6.50 1.31
N ALA A 285 9.54 -5.68 0.66
CA ALA A 285 9.48 -5.47 -0.78
C ALA A 285 10.87 -5.19 -1.36
N ALA A 286 11.22 -5.85 -2.45
CA ALA A 286 12.48 -5.64 -3.14
C ALA A 286 12.33 -5.84 -4.65
N GLY A 287 13.18 -5.14 -5.41
CA GLY A 287 13.33 -5.34 -6.85
C GLY A 287 14.68 -5.96 -7.16
N LEU A 288 14.74 -6.75 -8.23
CA LEU A 288 16.00 -7.35 -8.71
C LEU A 288 15.97 -7.54 -10.22
N THR A 289 17.16 -7.73 -10.77
CA THR A 289 17.35 -8.11 -12.18
C THR A 289 18.28 -9.31 -12.24
N ILE A 290 17.91 -10.32 -13.03
CA ILE A 290 18.73 -11.51 -13.31
C ILE A 290 18.68 -11.78 -14.82
N LYS A 291 19.54 -12.67 -15.31
CA LYS A 291 19.38 -13.22 -16.66
C LYS A 291 18.29 -14.29 -16.67
N GLU A 292 17.46 -14.32 -17.70
CA GLU A 292 16.36 -15.28 -17.84
C GLU A 292 16.83 -16.73 -17.70
N LYS A 293 17.95 -17.08 -18.34
CA LYS A 293 18.56 -18.41 -18.27
C LYS A 293 18.95 -18.86 -16.87
N ASP A 294 19.17 -17.91 -15.97
CA ASP A 294 19.63 -18.17 -14.61
C ASP A 294 18.45 -18.32 -13.60
N LEU A 295 17.21 -18.15 -14.07
CA LEU A 295 16.01 -18.25 -13.23
C LEU A 295 15.91 -19.58 -12.44
N PRO A 296 16.17 -20.78 -13.01
CA PRO A 296 16.09 -22.03 -12.24
C PRO A 296 17.14 -22.11 -11.11
N VAL A 297 18.31 -21.52 -11.32
CA VAL A 297 19.37 -21.45 -10.30
C VAL A 297 18.98 -20.47 -9.22
N PHE A 298 18.46 -19.32 -9.60
CA PHE A 298 17.98 -18.30 -8.67
C PHE A 298 16.82 -18.83 -7.79
N GLU A 299 15.85 -19.53 -8.35
CA GLU A 299 14.72 -20.10 -7.61
C GLU A 299 15.20 -21.06 -6.50
N LYS A 300 16.13 -21.97 -6.83
CA LYS A 300 16.72 -22.88 -5.84
C LYS A 300 17.47 -22.13 -4.75
N ALA A 301 18.25 -21.11 -5.14
CA ALA A 301 18.99 -20.27 -4.19
C ALA A 301 18.04 -19.48 -3.28
N PHE A 302 16.94 -18.96 -3.82
CA PHE A 302 15.95 -18.20 -3.09
C PHE A 302 15.22 -19.06 -2.06
N LYS A 303 14.71 -20.24 -2.46
CA LYS A 303 14.08 -21.20 -1.53
C LYS A 303 15.03 -21.58 -0.38
N LYS A 304 16.30 -21.87 -0.69
CA LYS A 304 17.33 -22.20 0.33
C LYS A 304 17.61 -21.03 1.25
N ALA A 305 17.73 -19.82 0.73
CA ALA A 305 18.02 -18.64 1.52
C ALA A 305 16.84 -18.27 2.46
N VAL A 306 15.61 -18.40 1.97
CA VAL A 306 14.40 -18.20 2.77
C VAL A 306 14.34 -19.20 3.92
N LEU A 307 14.53 -20.49 3.68
CA LEU A 307 14.57 -21.52 4.74
C LEU A 307 15.64 -21.25 5.79
N LYS A 308 16.81 -20.79 5.35
CA LYS A 308 17.93 -20.49 6.28
C LYS A 308 17.60 -19.33 7.22
N ASN A 309 16.85 -18.36 6.72
CA ASN A 309 16.53 -17.13 7.46
C ASN A 309 15.17 -17.19 8.16
N ALA A 310 14.35 -18.21 7.90
CA ALA A 310 13.03 -18.35 8.47
C ALA A 310 13.07 -18.81 9.94
N PRO A 311 12.61 -18.01 10.90
CA PRO A 311 12.33 -18.49 12.26
C PRO A 311 11.27 -19.60 12.26
N SER A 312 11.23 -20.38 13.32
CA SER A 312 10.15 -21.37 13.52
C SER A 312 8.78 -20.71 13.50
N GLY A 313 7.82 -21.32 12.83
CA GLY A 313 6.44 -20.79 12.70
C GLY A 313 6.28 -19.65 11.70
N THR A 314 7.32 -19.24 10.97
CA THR A 314 7.25 -18.11 10.00
C THR A 314 6.17 -18.29 8.92
N PHE A 315 5.90 -19.52 8.51
CA PHE A 315 4.96 -19.81 7.43
C PHE A 315 3.51 -20.01 7.89
N VAL A 316 3.25 -19.85 9.18
CA VAL A 316 1.90 -19.84 9.74
C VAL A 316 1.40 -18.39 9.77
N LYS A 317 0.25 -18.15 9.15
CA LYS A 317 -0.37 -16.83 9.17
C LYS A 317 -1.05 -16.64 10.53
N ASN A 318 -0.51 -15.76 11.36
CA ASN A 318 -1.12 -15.38 12.62
C ASN A 318 -1.81 -14.02 12.49
N THR A 319 -3.05 -13.92 12.92
CA THR A 319 -3.79 -12.67 13.01
C THR A 319 -3.70 -12.15 14.44
N LEU A 320 -3.00 -11.01 14.63
CA LEU A 320 -2.94 -10.35 15.94
C LEU A 320 -4.28 -9.66 16.22
N VAL A 321 -4.79 -9.84 17.42
CA VAL A 321 -6.04 -9.25 17.86
C VAL A 321 -5.81 -8.36 19.11
N ASP A 322 -6.62 -7.31 19.24
CA ASP A 322 -6.55 -6.35 20.34
C ASP A 322 -7.38 -6.81 21.56
N GLY A 323 -8.08 -7.92 21.44
CA GLY A 323 -8.89 -8.52 22.51
C GLY A 323 -10.33 -8.81 22.09
N GLU A 324 -11.16 -9.08 23.08
CA GLU A 324 -12.60 -9.33 22.92
C GLU A 324 -13.40 -8.07 23.19
N LEU A 325 -14.55 -7.92 22.52
CA LEU A 325 -15.53 -6.88 22.82
C LEU A 325 -16.69 -7.45 23.64
N ALA A 326 -17.23 -6.66 24.57
CA ALA A 326 -18.46 -7.02 25.23
C ALA A 326 -19.66 -6.88 24.27
N PRO A 327 -20.77 -7.63 24.48
CA PRO A 327 -21.97 -7.49 23.66
C PRO A 327 -22.50 -6.04 23.59
N SER A 328 -22.34 -5.27 24.66
CA SER A 328 -22.71 -3.84 24.75
C SER A 328 -21.91 -2.93 23.82
N ASP A 329 -20.75 -3.37 23.31
CA ASP A 329 -19.85 -2.56 22.49
C ASP A 329 -20.20 -2.63 20.99
N PHE A 330 -21.08 -3.57 20.59
CA PHE A 330 -21.59 -3.64 19.21
C PHE A 330 -22.56 -2.49 18.92
N THR A 331 -22.07 -1.26 18.94
CA THR A 331 -22.86 -0.04 18.76
C THR A 331 -22.34 0.82 17.64
N MET A 332 -23.23 1.62 17.04
CA MET A 332 -22.83 2.64 16.06
C MET A 332 -21.87 3.68 16.67
N SER A 333 -21.90 3.89 18.00
CA SER A 333 -20.97 4.82 18.67
C SER A 333 -19.54 4.30 18.57
N VAL A 334 -19.29 3.03 18.88
CA VAL A 334 -17.97 2.39 18.76
C VAL A 334 -17.52 2.34 17.29
N ALA A 335 -18.41 1.94 16.38
CA ALA A 335 -18.10 1.93 14.95
C ALA A 335 -17.68 3.32 14.43
N ASN A 336 -18.41 4.37 14.79
CA ASN A 336 -18.09 5.75 14.41
C ASN A 336 -16.78 6.24 15.05
N ALA A 337 -16.49 5.87 16.29
CA ALA A 337 -15.25 6.23 16.96
C ALA A 337 -14.03 5.65 16.23
N ILE A 338 -14.09 4.36 15.84
CA ILE A 338 -13.05 3.69 15.06
C ILE A 338 -12.92 4.32 13.66
N ASP A 339 -14.04 4.51 12.94
CA ASP A 339 -14.10 5.09 11.59
C ASP A 339 -13.59 6.56 11.53
N SER A 340 -13.63 7.28 12.66
CA SER A 340 -13.13 8.65 12.74
C SER A 340 -11.61 8.78 12.78
N ILE A 341 -10.88 7.68 13.04
CA ILE A 341 -9.43 7.66 13.20
C ILE A 341 -8.76 7.35 11.86
N VAL A 342 -7.61 7.94 11.64
CA VAL A 342 -6.77 7.63 10.46
C VAL A 342 -5.89 6.42 10.77
N TRP A 343 -6.23 5.30 10.17
CA TRP A 343 -5.50 4.03 10.25
C TRP A 343 -4.61 3.81 9.05
N GLY A 344 -3.50 3.07 9.22
CA GLY A 344 -2.60 2.72 8.13
C GLY A 344 -1.29 2.06 8.62
N PRO A 345 -0.22 2.08 7.80
CA PRO A 345 1.05 1.45 8.17
C PRO A 345 1.58 1.93 9.52
N SER A 346 2.05 1.02 10.36
CA SER A 346 2.52 1.25 11.73
C SER A 346 1.49 1.82 12.70
N PHE A 347 0.25 1.98 12.27
CA PHE A 347 -0.90 2.33 13.10
C PHE A 347 -2.15 1.62 12.57
N PRO A 348 -2.19 0.28 12.68
CA PRO A 348 -3.26 -0.53 12.10
C PRO A 348 -4.59 -0.29 12.82
N GLU A 349 -5.67 -0.49 12.07
CA GLU A 349 -7.02 -0.54 12.63
C GLU A 349 -7.15 -1.72 13.59
N PRO A 350 -7.85 -1.57 14.73
CA PRO A 350 -7.99 -2.65 15.70
C PRO A 350 -8.74 -3.84 15.12
N ILE A 351 -8.27 -5.03 15.46
CA ILE A 351 -8.90 -6.30 15.14
C ILE A 351 -9.34 -6.93 16.47
N PHE A 352 -10.60 -7.24 16.59
CA PHE A 352 -11.17 -7.90 17.75
C PHE A 352 -11.47 -9.37 17.44
N ALA A 353 -11.58 -10.22 18.46
CA ALA A 353 -11.97 -11.60 18.26
C ALA A 353 -12.96 -12.06 19.32
N ASN A 354 -14.05 -12.70 18.89
CA ASN A 354 -15.07 -13.25 19.78
C ASN A 354 -15.64 -14.55 19.22
N ARG A 355 -16.31 -15.32 20.09
CA ARG A 355 -17.13 -16.47 19.69
C ARG A 355 -18.51 -16.02 19.26
N PHE A 356 -18.93 -16.49 18.09
CA PHE A 356 -20.25 -16.21 17.55
C PHE A 356 -21.02 -17.50 17.23
N VAL A 357 -22.34 -17.42 17.33
CA VAL A 357 -23.25 -18.36 16.70
C VAL A 357 -23.60 -17.84 15.32
N VAL A 358 -23.40 -18.65 14.29
CA VAL A 358 -23.74 -18.30 12.90
C VAL A 358 -25.21 -18.64 12.66
N LYS A 359 -26.09 -17.64 12.68
CA LYS A 359 -27.55 -17.83 12.49
C LYS A 359 -27.90 -18.00 11.03
N ASN A 360 -27.22 -17.28 10.15
CA ASN A 360 -27.45 -17.37 8.71
C ASN A 360 -26.18 -17.03 7.95
N GLN A 361 -26.02 -17.60 6.77
CA GLN A 361 -24.91 -17.31 5.88
C GLN A 361 -25.33 -17.41 4.42
N LYS A 362 -24.90 -16.43 3.62
CA LYS A 362 -25.25 -16.32 2.21
C LYS A 362 -24.06 -15.90 1.37
N LEU A 363 -23.83 -16.61 0.26
CA LEU A 363 -22.83 -16.22 -0.71
C LEU A 363 -23.32 -15.02 -1.55
N LEU A 364 -22.54 -13.93 -1.57
CA LEU A 364 -22.79 -12.73 -2.37
C LEU A 364 -21.84 -12.70 -3.58
N LYS A 365 -22.41 -12.51 -4.76
CA LYS A 365 -21.66 -12.40 -6.04
C LYS A 365 -20.66 -13.56 -6.23
N ASP A 366 -20.95 -14.74 -5.73
CA ASP A 366 -20.12 -15.94 -5.77
C ASP A 366 -18.70 -15.79 -5.23
N THR A 367 -18.45 -14.74 -4.44
CA THR A 367 -17.10 -14.37 -3.97
C THR A 367 -17.02 -13.95 -2.51
N HIS A 368 -18.11 -13.54 -1.88
CA HIS A 368 -18.11 -13.02 -0.51
C HIS A 368 -19.16 -13.73 0.33
N LEU A 369 -18.85 -13.97 1.59
CA LEU A 369 -19.79 -14.58 2.53
C LEU A 369 -20.42 -13.48 3.40
N LYS A 370 -21.74 -13.30 3.30
CA LYS A 370 -22.51 -12.46 4.21
C LYS A 370 -23.01 -13.33 5.36
N LEU A 371 -22.90 -12.83 6.57
CA LEU A 371 -23.19 -13.55 7.81
C LEU A 371 -24.15 -12.74 8.68
N ASP A 372 -25.09 -13.46 9.32
CA ASP A 372 -25.86 -12.98 10.45
C ASP A 372 -25.35 -13.73 11.68
N LEU A 373 -24.68 -13.02 12.56
CA LEU A 373 -24.00 -13.56 13.74
C LEU A 373 -24.76 -13.17 15.01
N GLU A 374 -24.63 -13.98 16.05
CA GLU A 374 -25.15 -13.67 17.38
C GLU A 374 -24.11 -13.96 18.45
N MET A 375 -24.00 -13.06 19.43
CA MET A 375 -23.19 -13.23 20.62
C MET A 375 -23.99 -12.76 21.83
N ASP A 376 -24.24 -13.67 22.77
CA ASP A 376 -24.98 -13.42 24.02
C ASP A 376 -26.32 -12.67 23.81
N GLY A 377 -27.07 -13.05 22.78
CA GLY A 377 -28.37 -12.44 22.44
C GLY A 377 -28.28 -11.16 21.60
N VAL A 378 -27.07 -10.66 21.30
CA VAL A 378 -26.86 -9.50 20.42
C VAL A 378 -26.62 -9.98 19.00
N ALA A 379 -27.51 -9.60 18.08
CA ALA A 379 -27.37 -9.92 16.65
C ALA A 379 -26.55 -8.86 15.94
N VAL A 380 -25.60 -9.30 15.09
CA VAL A 380 -24.75 -8.42 14.31
C VAL A 380 -24.54 -8.95 12.89
N SER A 381 -24.60 -8.06 11.90
CA SER A 381 -24.32 -8.42 10.50
C SER A 381 -22.80 -8.40 10.24
N ALA A 382 -22.32 -9.40 9.50
CA ALA A 382 -20.91 -9.46 9.12
C ALA A 382 -20.74 -9.79 7.63
N ILE A 383 -19.56 -9.49 7.11
CA ILE A 383 -19.14 -9.87 5.76
C ILE A 383 -17.70 -10.41 5.80
N TRP A 384 -17.47 -11.52 5.10
CA TRP A 384 -16.13 -12.02 4.83
C TRP A 384 -15.82 -11.91 3.34
N PHE A 385 -14.95 -11.00 3.01
CA PHE A 385 -14.57 -10.79 1.62
C PHE A 385 -13.72 -11.93 1.07
N ARG A 386 -14.04 -12.39 -0.16
CA ARG A 386 -13.33 -13.46 -0.88
C ARG A 386 -13.34 -14.82 -0.19
N ARG A 387 -14.26 -15.05 0.71
CA ARG A 387 -14.53 -16.34 1.34
C ARG A 387 -15.75 -16.98 0.68
N LYS A 388 -15.56 -18.21 0.18
CA LYS A 388 -16.66 -19.02 -0.40
C LYS A 388 -17.09 -20.17 0.51
N LYS A 389 -16.13 -20.69 1.31
CA LYS A 389 -16.38 -21.80 2.21
C LYS A 389 -17.29 -21.35 3.35
N PRO A 390 -18.41 -22.04 3.60
CA PRO A 390 -19.29 -21.75 4.72
C PRO A 390 -18.56 -21.94 6.06
N LEU A 391 -19.10 -21.30 7.09
CA LEU A 391 -18.66 -21.38 8.47
C LEU A 391 -19.42 -22.48 9.22
N PRO A 392 -18.84 -23.07 10.27
CA PRO A 392 -19.57 -23.91 11.21
C PRO A 392 -20.62 -23.10 11.97
N GLU A 393 -21.53 -23.80 12.68
CA GLU A 393 -22.56 -23.15 13.49
C GLU A 393 -22.03 -22.25 14.59
N ARG A 394 -20.85 -22.59 15.13
CA ARG A 394 -20.10 -21.77 16.08
C ARG A 394 -18.70 -21.52 15.55
N ALA A 395 -18.23 -20.28 15.66
CA ALA A 395 -16.92 -19.91 15.16
C ALA A 395 -16.28 -18.85 16.07
N TYR A 396 -14.96 -18.95 16.28
CA TYR A 396 -14.16 -17.89 16.87
C TYR A 396 -13.60 -17.05 15.73
N LEU A 397 -14.08 -15.80 15.62
CA LEU A 397 -13.85 -14.94 14.47
C LEU A 397 -13.03 -13.72 14.87
N ALA A 398 -11.96 -13.46 14.13
CA ALA A 398 -11.24 -12.17 14.16
C ALA A 398 -11.91 -11.21 13.18
N TYR A 399 -12.20 -9.99 13.64
CA TYR A 399 -13.00 -9.03 12.85
C TYR A 399 -12.63 -7.58 13.16
N LYS A 400 -12.98 -6.70 12.21
CA LYS A 400 -13.04 -5.26 12.39
C LYS A 400 -14.49 -4.80 12.52
N ILE A 401 -14.72 -3.75 13.30
CA ILE A 401 -16.01 -3.06 13.36
C ILE A 401 -15.97 -1.88 12.38
N CYS A 402 -16.95 -1.80 11.50
CA CYS A 402 -17.05 -0.70 10.55
C CYS A 402 -18.48 -0.16 10.42
N VAL A 403 -18.59 1.02 9.85
CA VAL A 403 -19.85 1.62 9.43
C VAL A 403 -20.11 1.20 7.97
N ASN A 404 -21.09 0.35 7.76
CA ASN A 404 -21.58 0.02 6.42
C ASN A 404 -22.58 1.07 5.97
N GLN A 405 -22.32 1.68 4.81
CA GLN A 405 -23.23 2.65 4.19
C GLN A 405 -23.79 2.07 2.89
N TRP A 406 -25.08 1.76 2.90
CA TRP A 406 -25.76 1.20 1.74
C TRP A 406 -27.15 1.84 1.56
N ALA A 407 -27.45 2.31 0.34
CA ALA A 407 -28.73 2.92 -0.01
C ALA A 407 -29.17 4.05 0.94
N GLY A 408 -28.20 4.88 1.39
CA GLY A 408 -28.44 6.00 2.31
C GLY A 408 -28.60 5.60 3.79
N ARG A 409 -28.54 4.30 4.11
CA ARG A 409 -28.60 3.81 5.51
C ARG A 409 -27.19 3.50 6.02
N ARG A 410 -26.91 3.89 7.25
CA ARG A 410 -25.70 3.59 7.99
C ARG A 410 -25.99 2.53 9.04
N THR A 411 -25.26 1.42 9.00
CA THR A 411 -25.42 0.30 9.94
C THR A 411 -24.07 -0.20 10.40
N LEU A 412 -24.01 -0.75 11.61
CA LEU A 412 -22.84 -1.46 12.08
C LEU A 412 -22.69 -2.76 11.28
N GLN A 413 -21.47 -3.05 10.86
CA GLN A 413 -21.12 -4.30 10.22
C GLN A 413 -19.74 -4.76 10.68
N LEU A 414 -19.57 -6.06 10.86
CA LEU A 414 -18.26 -6.66 11.07
C LEU A 414 -17.65 -7.04 9.71
N VAL A 415 -16.36 -6.79 9.56
CA VAL A 415 -15.56 -7.32 8.46
C VAL A 415 -14.70 -8.44 9.03
N ILE A 416 -14.96 -9.67 8.63
CA ILE A 416 -14.20 -10.82 9.12
C ILE A 416 -12.86 -10.88 8.41
N GLU A 417 -11.79 -10.97 9.19
CA GLU A 417 -10.41 -11.06 8.75
C GLU A 417 -9.87 -12.48 8.82
N ASP A 418 -10.25 -13.23 9.86
CA ASP A 418 -9.78 -14.59 10.09
C ASP A 418 -10.74 -15.42 10.97
N MET A 419 -10.48 -16.71 11.06
CA MET A 419 -11.19 -17.65 11.92
C MET A 419 -10.20 -18.65 12.51
N GLU A 420 -10.27 -18.89 13.81
CA GLU A 420 -9.52 -19.96 14.46
C GLU A 420 -10.19 -21.30 14.13
N ASP A 421 -9.44 -22.26 13.61
CA ASP A 421 -9.90 -23.63 13.47
C ASP A 421 -9.94 -24.29 14.85
N GLU A 422 -11.12 -24.85 15.24
CA GLU A 422 -11.29 -25.44 16.58
C GLU A 422 -10.35 -26.63 16.84
N GLU A 423 -9.82 -27.27 15.81
CA GLU A 423 -8.87 -28.38 15.92
C GLU A 423 -7.46 -27.92 16.36
N GLU A 424 -7.05 -26.71 16.03
CA GLU A 424 -5.72 -26.17 16.44
C GLU A 424 -5.67 -25.70 17.90
N ARG A 425 -6.81 -25.49 18.54
CA ARG A 425 -6.90 -24.99 19.92
C ARG A 425 -6.76 -26.08 20.99
N LEU A 426 -6.81 -27.33 20.61
CA LEU A 426 -6.74 -28.51 21.52
C LEU A 426 -5.31 -29.10 21.60
N LEU A 427 -4.36 -28.51 20.88
CA LEU A 427 -2.94 -28.83 20.92
C LEU A 427 -2.14 -27.71 21.62
#